data_8605b9c8b0153af0a456af1287abc1e8
#
_entry.id   8605b9c8b0153af0a456af1287abc1e8
#
_cell.length_a   1.000
_cell.length_b   1.000
_cell.length_c   1.000
_cell.angle_alpha   90.00
_cell.angle_beta   90.00
_cell.angle_gamma   90.00
#
_symmetry.space_group_name_H-M   'P 1'
#
loop_
_entity.id
_entity.type
_entity.pdbx_description
1 polymer ?
#
loop_
_entity_poly.entity_id
_entity_poly.type
_entity_poly.pdbx_seq_one_letter_code
_entity_poly.pdbx_strand_id
1 'polypeptide(L)'
;MRRKAGGTAGKNAEKYSVNLPAVWLRAMGIQKDNRVELSFDGEKITIQPLASTDPELFRRNAEQKDHRLKEYRYYDGDVLCTVILADFTAQQVCVKNKIDDVLDTAFGVNETPSWEDFLAFLADRCIPKTRKGLDYYLDAVGVPEYDPVLLVEKTQGRMAEDHKWLEII
;
A
#
# COMPACT_ATOMS: atom_id res chain seq x y z
N MET A 1 -30.80 -15.58 -18.57
CA MET A 1 -29.77 -15.25 -19.59
C MET A 1 -28.43 -15.73 -19.07
N ARG A 2 -27.84 -16.81 -19.63
CA ARG A 2 -26.59 -17.40 -19.16
C ARG A 2 -25.40 -16.62 -19.75
N ARG A 3 -24.61 -15.93 -18.93
CA ARG A 3 -23.33 -15.37 -19.36
C ARG A 3 -22.23 -16.41 -19.17
N LYS A 4 -21.52 -16.74 -20.25
CA LYS A 4 -20.30 -17.57 -20.22
C LYS A 4 -19.20 -16.74 -19.57
N ALA A 5 -18.69 -17.21 -18.42
CA ALA A 5 -17.45 -16.69 -17.85
C ALA A 5 -16.28 -17.44 -18.49
N GLY A 6 -15.36 -16.73 -19.15
CA GLY A 6 -14.08 -17.25 -19.61
C GLY A 6 -13.16 -17.37 -18.40
N GLY A 7 -12.77 -18.58 -18.03
CA GLY A 7 -11.78 -18.90 -17.02
C GLY A 7 -11.51 -20.41 -17.11
N THR A 8 -10.31 -20.83 -16.82
CA THR A 8 -9.79 -22.21 -16.84
C THR A 8 -10.48 -23.16 -15.85
N ALA A 9 -11.81 -23.17 -15.82
CA ALA A 9 -12.58 -24.14 -15.07
C ALA A 9 -12.81 -25.38 -15.91
N GLY A 10 -12.45 -26.55 -15.39
CA GLY A 10 -12.68 -27.84 -16.04
C GLY A 10 -14.16 -28.04 -16.41
N LYS A 11 -14.43 -28.98 -17.33
CA LYS A 11 -15.74 -29.23 -17.95
C LYS A 11 -16.94 -29.44 -16.97
N ASN A 12 -16.70 -29.59 -15.65
CA ASN A 12 -17.70 -29.84 -14.61
C ASN A 12 -17.61 -28.84 -13.44
N ALA A 13 -17.07 -27.64 -13.61
CA ALA A 13 -17.00 -26.66 -12.53
C ALA A 13 -18.40 -26.08 -12.25
N GLU A 14 -18.92 -26.35 -11.06
CA GLU A 14 -20.14 -25.71 -10.55
C GLU A 14 -19.83 -24.27 -10.11
N LYS A 15 -20.71 -23.35 -10.49
CA LYS A 15 -20.59 -21.93 -10.12
C LYS A 15 -21.69 -21.58 -9.13
N TYR A 16 -21.29 -21.18 -7.95
CA TYR A 16 -22.18 -20.62 -6.93
C TYR A 16 -22.09 -19.10 -6.93
N SER A 17 -23.21 -18.43 -6.62
CA SER A 17 -23.28 -16.96 -6.53
C SER A 17 -23.87 -16.57 -5.19
N VAL A 18 -23.30 -15.54 -4.57
CA VAL A 18 -23.81 -14.95 -3.34
C VAL A 18 -24.23 -13.52 -3.64
N ASN A 19 -25.43 -13.14 -3.21
CA ASN A 19 -25.92 -11.76 -3.30
C ASN A 19 -25.63 -11.06 -1.96
N LEU A 20 -24.87 -9.96 -2.03
CA LEU A 20 -24.60 -9.13 -0.86
C LEU A 20 -25.63 -7.99 -0.78
N PRO A 21 -26.15 -7.67 0.43
CA PRO A 21 -27.02 -6.52 0.62
C PRO A 21 -26.33 -5.22 0.22
N ALA A 22 -27.02 -4.36 -0.53
CA ALA A 22 -26.47 -3.09 -0.99
C ALA A 22 -26.05 -2.15 0.16
N VAL A 23 -26.67 -2.31 1.33
CA VAL A 23 -26.30 -1.56 2.54
C VAL A 23 -24.90 -1.94 3.01
N TRP A 24 -24.55 -3.23 2.97
CA TRP A 24 -23.22 -3.70 3.34
C TRP A 24 -22.16 -3.21 2.36
N LEU A 25 -22.45 -3.30 1.06
CA LEU A 25 -21.52 -2.82 0.03
C LEU A 25 -21.23 -1.33 0.18
N ARG A 26 -22.25 -0.53 0.48
CA ARG A 26 -22.07 0.91 0.76
C ARG A 26 -21.25 1.17 2.03
N ALA A 27 -21.53 0.41 3.10
CA ALA A 27 -20.77 0.53 4.35
C ALA A 27 -19.28 0.14 4.19
N MET A 28 -18.99 -0.79 3.25
CA MET A 28 -17.63 -1.20 2.88
C MET A 28 -16.97 -0.25 1.88
N GLY A 29 -17.69 0.76 1.37
CA GLY A 29 -17.18 1.66 0.33
C GLY A 29 -17.11 1.02 -1.07
N ILE A 30 -17.75 -0.15 -1.28
CA ILE A 30 -17.74 -0.86 -2.56
C ILE A 30 -18.80 -0.26 -3.49
N GLN A 31 -18.34 0.28 -4.61
CA GLN A 31 -19.18 0.80 -5.70
C GLN A 31 -19.29 -0.22 -6.84
N LYS A 32 -20.14 0.07 -7.84
CA LYS A 32 -20.52 -0.88 -8.91
C LYS A 32 -19.35 -1.47 -9.70
N ASP A 33 -18.28 -0.71 -9.87
CA ASP A 33 -17.13 -1.09 -10.70
C ASP A 33 -15.87 -1.40 -9.87
N ASN A 34 -15.99 -1.42 -8.54
CA ASN A 34 -14.86 -1.71 -7.67
C ASN A 34 -14.50 -3.20 -7.72
N ARG A 35 -13.20 -3.47 -7.66
CA ARG A 35 -12.68 -4.81 -7.44
C ARG A 35 -12.74 -5.13 -5.95
N VAL A 36 -12.95 -6.38 -5.64
CA VAL A 36 -12.93 -6.91 -4.27
C VAL A 36 -11.94 -8.05 -4.20
N GLU A 37 -11.27 -8.15 -3.09
CA GLU A 37 -10.46 -9.30 -2.74
C GLU A 37 -11.33 -10.33 -2.02
N LEU A 38 -11.15 -11.59 -2.40
CA LEU A 38 -11.82 -12.74 -1.79
C LEU A 38 -10.74 -13.64 -1.20
N SER A 39 -10.80 -13.85 0.10
CA SER A 39 -9.95 -14.82 0.79
C SER A 39 -10.79 -15.89 1.47
N PHE A 40 -10.26 -17.12 1.55
CA PHE A 40 -10.87 -18.26 2.23
C PHE A 40 -9.85 -18.93 3.12
N ASP A 41 -10.09 -18.98 4.43
CA ASP A 41 -9.18 -19.51 5.43
C ASP A 41 -9.50 -20.97 5.85
N GLY A 42 -10.40 -21.63 5.14
CA GLY A 42 -10.87 -23.00 5.42
C GLY A 42 -12.23 -23.04 6.13
N GLU A 43 -12.66 -21.93 6.75
CA GLU A 43 -13.92 -21.85 7.51
C GLU A 43 -14.84 -20.74 7.01
N LYS A 44 -14.27 -19.58 6.66
CA LYS A 44 -15.03 -18.40 6.22
C LYS A 44 -14.49 -17.79 4.95
N ILE A 45 -15.38 -17.15 4.20
CA ILE A 45 -15.02 -16.31 3.06
C ILE A 45 -15.02 -14.86 3.54
N THR A 46 -13.88 -14.18 3.40
CA THR A 46 -13.76 -12.75 3.66
C THR A 46 -13.83 -12.01 2.33
N ILE A 47 -14.65 -10.95 2.27
CA ILE A 47 -14.76 -10.05 1.13
C ILE A 47 -14.33 -8.68 1.62
N GLN A 48 -13.28 -8.12 1.01
CA GLN A 48 -12.83 -6.78 1.33
C GLN A 48 -12.65 -5.95 0.06
N PRO A 49 -12.86 -4.61 0.13
CA PRO A 49 -12.55 -3.75 -1.00
C PRO A 49 -11.07 -3.89 -1.32
N LEU A 50 -10.75 -4.07 -2.59
CA LEU A 50 -9.38 -3.84 -3.01
C LEU A 50 -9.05 -2.37 -2.74
N ALA A 51 -7.84 -2.09 -2.26
CA ALA A 51 -7.42 -0.72 -2.02
C ALA A 51 -7.70 0.14 -3.26
N SER A 52 -8.34 1.29 -3.07
CA SER A 52 -8.68 2.17 -4.18
C SER A 52 -7.39 2.64 -4.85
N THR A 53 -7.29 2.51 -6.16
CA THR A 53 -6.20 3.12 -6.95
C THR A 53 -6.41 4.62 -7.18
N ASP A 54 -7.58 5.15 -6.80
CA ASP A 54 -7.88 6.59 -6.80
C ASP A 54 -7.49 7.21 -5.45
N PRO A 55 -6.45 8.06 -5.40
CA PRO A 55 -5.96 8.67 -4.17
C PRO A 55 -7.01 9.49 -3.42
N GLU A 56 -7.89 10.19 -4.15
CA GLU A 56 -8.93 11.03 -3.54
C GLU A 56 -9.99 10.17 -2.84
N LEU A 57 -10.39 9.08 -3.48
CA LEU A 57 -11.34 8.13 -2.90
C LEU A 57 -10.72 7.41 -1.70
N PHE A 58 -9.44 7.01 -1.82
CA PHE A 58 -8.70 6.37 -0.73
C PHE A 58 -8.62 7.28 0.50
N ARG A 59 -8.20 8.54 0.32
CA ARG A 59 -8.13 9.55 1.38
C ARG A 59 -9.48 9.75 2.05
N ARG A 60 -10.54 9.99 1.27
CA ARG A 60 -11.90 10.20 1.78
C ARG A 60 -12.39 9.02 2.60
N ASN A 61 -12.13 7.79 2.14
CA ASN A 61 -12.54 6.58 2.86
C ASN A 61 -11.83 6.42 4.20
N ALA A 62 -10.53 6.75 4.27
CA ALA A 62 -9.76 6.73 5.49
C ALA A 62 -10.24 7.81 6.48
N GLU A 63 -10.45 9.04 6.01
CA GLU A 63 -10.97 10.15 6.81
C GLU A 63 -12.37 9.86 7.38
N GLN A 64 -13.29 9.30 6.57
CA GLN A 64 -14.64 8.93 7.03
C GLN A 64 -14.65 7.86 8.13
N LYS A 65 -13.58 7.07 8.23
CA LYS A 65 -13.42 6.00 9.23
C LYS A 65 -12.51 6.41 10.38
N ASP A 66 -12.04 7.66 10.40
CA ASP A 66 -11.07 8.17 11.37
C ASP A 66 -9.78 7.32 11.44
N HIS A 67 -9.31 6.89 10.29
CA HIS A 67 -8.09 6.11 10.16
C HIS A 67 -6.85 7.00 10.20
N ARG A 68 -5.74 6.45 10.70
CA ARG A 68 -4.44 7.12 10.69
C ARG A 68 -3.83 7.05 9.30
N LEU A 69 -3.99 8.11 8.52
CA LEU A 69 -3.45 8.26 7.17
C LEU A 69 -2.17 9.11 7.21
N LYS A 70 -1.17 8.71 6.42
CA LYS A 70 0.02 9.52 6.12
C LYS A 70 0.26 9.55 4.62
N GLU A 71 0.75 10.69 4.13
CA GLU A 71 1.20 10.85 2.75
C GLU A 71 2.72 10.86 2.72
N TYR A 72 3.29 10.05 1.83
CA TYR A 72 4.72 10.03 1.52
C TYR A 72 4.90 10.45 0.07
N ARG A 73 5.73 11.45 -0.15
CA ARG A 73 6.11 11.93 -1.48
C ARG A 73 7.55 11.50 -1.75
N TYR A 74 7.74 10.63 -2.71
CA TYR A 74 9.04 10.10 -3.09
C TYR A 74 9.63 10.89 -4.22
N TYR A 75 10.81 11.43 -4.00
CA TYR A 75 11.53 12.29 -4.92
C TYR A 75 12.84 11.63 -5.39
N ASP A 76 13.27 12.01 -6.61
CA ASP A 76 14.65 11.89 -7.06
C ASP A 76 15.19 13.33 -7.27
N GLY A 77 16.12 13.77 -6.43
CA GLY A 77 16.49 15.18 -6.36
C GLY A 77 15.27 16.06 -6.08
N ASP A 78 14.92 16.92 -7.05
CA ASP A 78 13.77 17.82 -6.98
C ASP A 78 12.54 17.29 -7.75
N VAL A 79 12.65 16.10 -8.37
CA VAL A 79 11.57 15.50 -9.17
C VAL A 79 10.68 14.63 -8.30
N LEU A 80 9.40 14.97 -8.19
CA LEU A 80 8.40 14.12 -7.54
C LEU A 80 8.10 12.90 -8.41
N CYS A 81 8.50 11.71 -7.97
CA CYS A 81 8.35 10.47 -8.71
C CYS A 81 7.07 9.71 -8.35
N THR A 82 6.75 9.61 -7.05
CA THR A 82 5.60 8.84 -6.57
C THR A 82 4.95 9.50 -5.35
N VAL A 83 3.63 9.49 -5.29
CA VAL A 83 2.85 9.82 -4.09
C VAL A 83 2.29 8.52 -3.53
N ILE A 84 2.50 8.26 -2.24
CA ILE A 84 2.04 7.09 -1.50
C ILE A 84 1.14 7.56 -0.38
N LEU A 85 -0.10 7.09 -0.35
CA LEU A 85 -1.01 7.26 0.78
C LEU A 85 -1.01 5.96 1.58
N ALA A 86 -0.59 6.01 2.84
CA ALA A 86 -0.50 4.86 3.73
C ALA A 86 -1.53 4.97 4.86
N ASP A 87 -2.50 4.07 4.86
CA ASP A 87 -3.49 3.91 5.94
C ASP A 87 -2.95 2.90 6.96
N PHE A 88 -2.43 3.42 8.07
CA PHE A 88 -1.85 2.61 9.14
C PHE A 88 -2.87 1.84 9.95
N THR A 89 -4.13 2.24 9.91
CA THR A 89 -5.21 1.54 10.63
C THR A 89 -5.69 0.33 9.84
N ALA A 90 -5.89 0.49 8.52
CA ALA A 90 -6.34 -0.59 7.67
C ALA A 90 -5.19 -1.42 7.08
N GLN A 91 -3.92 -0.98 7.26
CA GLN A 91 -2.73 -1.56 6.64
C GLN A 91 -2.87 -1.66 5.11
N GLN A 92 -3.24 -0.55 4.49
CA GLN A 92 -3.43 -0.43 3.06
C GLN A 92 -2.65 0.75 2.51
N VAL A 93 -2.30 0.67 1.24
CA VAL A 93 -1.63 1.77 0.53
C VAL A 93 -2.32 2.06 -0.80
N CYS A 94 -2.27 3.33 -1.19
CA CYS A 94 -2.64 3.79 -2.51
C CYS A 94 -1.48 4.56 -3.10
N VAL A 95 -1.13 4.26 -4.34
CA VAL A 95 0.07 4.80 -4.99
C VAL A 95 -0.31 5.51 -6.27
N LYS A 96 0.34 6.66 -6.50
CA LYS A 96 0.21 7.42 -7.75
C LYS A 96 1.58 7.84 -8.25
N ASN A 97 2.04 7.21 -9.33
CA ASN A 97 3.25 7.63 -10.03
C ASN A 97 3.02 8.97 -10.74
N LYS A 98 4.03 9.82 -10.73
CA LYS A 98 4.05 11.16 -11.33
C LYS A 98 4.96 11.24 -12.55
N ILE A 99 5.74 10.19 -12.77
CA ILE A 99 6.66 10.02 -13.90
C ILE A 99 6.36 8.69 -14.60
N ASP A 100 6.79 8.58 -15.84
CA ASP A 100 6.59 7.37 -16.66
C ASP A 100 7.73 6.35 -16.51
N ASP A 101 8.92 6.79 -16.08
CA ASP A 101 10.04 5.89 -15.86
C ASP A 101 9.84 5.08 -14.57
N VAL A 102 9.49 3.81 -14.75
CA VAL A 102 9.20 2.90 -13.64
C VAL A 102 10.40 2.62 -12.75
N LEU A 103 11.64 2.80 -13.26
CA LEU A 103 12.87 2.58 -12.47
C LEU A 103 13.05 3.64 -11.38
N ASP A 104 12.49 4.81 -11.57
CA ASP A 104 12.55 5.91 -10.62
C ASP A 104 11.32 6.05 -9.74
N THR A 105 10.32 5.17 -9.93
CA THR A 105 9.15 5.11 -9.04
C THR A 105 9.41 4.27 -7.79
N ALA A 106 8.62 4.48 -6.75
CA ALA A 106 8.80 3.80 -5.46
C ALA A 106 8.63 2.27 -5.53
N PHE A 107 7.78 1.77 -6.44
CA PHE A 107 7.43 0.35 -6.54
C PHE A 107 7.64 -0.23 -7.95
N GLY A 108 8.38 0.46 -8.80
CA GLY A 108 8.63 0.00 -10.14
C GLY A 108 7.34 -0.23 -10.92
N VAL A 109 7.19 -1.42 -11.50
CA VAL A 109 6.00 -1.84 -12.28
C VAL A 109 4.80 -2.25 -11.41
N ASN A 110 4.96 -2.31 -10.07
CA ASN A 110 3.87 -2.68 -9.18
C ASN A 110 2.98 -1.45 -8.89
N GLU A 111 1.85 -1.34 -9.58
CA GLU A 111 0.91 -0.23 -9.44
C GLU A 111 -0.04 -0.39 -8.24
N THR A 112 -0.09 -1.57 -7.64
CA THR A 112 -0.97 -1.89 -6.50
C THR A 112 -0.19 -2.62 -5.40
N PRO A 113 0.82 -1.95 -4.78
CA PRO A 113 1.63 -2.57 -3.75
C PRO A 113 0.79 -2.94 -2.53
N SER A 114 1.17 -4.04 -1.89
CA SER A 114 0.63 -4.46 -0.61
C SER A 114 1.19 -3.61 0.54
N TRP A 115 0.66 -3.80 1.75
CA TRP A 115 1.23 -3.21 2.96
C TRP A 115 2.66 -3.71 3.24
N GLU A 116 2.91 -4.98 2.98
CA GLU A 116 4.25 -5.60 3.09
C GLU A 116 5.24 -4.99 2.09
N ASP A 117 4.82 -4.75 0.84
CA ASP A 117 5.65 -4.08 -0.16
C ASP A 117 6.02 -2.65 0.29
N PHE A 118 5.07 -1.93 0.90
CA PHE A 118 5.32 -0.62 1.45
C PHE A 118 6.33 -0.65 2.60
N LEU A 119 6.18 -1.57 3.55
CA LEU A 119 7.15 -1.72 4.64
C LEU A 119 8.54 -2.14 4.14
N ALA A 120 8.60 -3.02 3.13
CA ALA A 120 9.84 -3.41 2.47
C ALA A 120 10.50 -2.20 1.79
N PHE A 121 9.73 -1.41 1.04
CA PHE A 121 10.24 -0.16 0.43
C PHE A 121 10.81 0.80 1.48
N LEU A 122 10.13 1.02 2.62
CA LEU A 122 10.69 1.85 3.69
C LEU A 122 11.96 1.26 4.29
N ALA A 123 12.01 -0.07 4.45
CA ALA A 123 13.19 -0.76 4.96
C ALA A 123 14.40 -0.64 4.00
N ASP A 124 14.16 -0.69 2.68
CA ASP A 124 15.18 -0.48 1.65
C ASP A 124 15.71 0.97 1.65
N ARG A 125 14.96 1.91 2.21
CA ARG A 125 15.37 3.32 2.44
C ARG A 125 15.99 3.55 3.81
N CYS A 126 16.38 2.48 4.53
CA CYS A 126 17.05 2.52 5.82
C CYS A 126 18.41 1.80 5.76
N ILE A 127 19.25 2.10 6.73
CA ILE A 127 20.48 1.31 6.91
C ILE A 127 20.12 -0.15 7.22
N PRO A 128 20.92 -1.13 6.76
CA PRO A 128 20.64 -2.54 7.03
C PRO A 128 20.60 -2.84 8.54
N LYS A 129 19.62 -3.63 8.97
CA LYS A 129 19.48 -4.08 10.37
C LYS A 129 20.69 -4.83 10.91
N THR A 130 21.51 -5.40 10.01
CA THR A 130 22.73 -6.14 10.33
C THR A 130 23.98 -5.27 10.46
N ARG A 131 23.86 -3.93 10.29
CA ARG A 131 25.00 -2.99 10.35
C ARG A 131 25.64 -3.00 11.73
N LYS A 132 26.96 -3.07 11.77
CA LYS A 132 27.71 -2.85 13.02
C LYS A 132 27.50 -1.44 13.54
N GLY A 133 27.24 -1.31 14.85
CA GLY A 133 26.98 -0.02 15.48
C GLY A 133 25.57 0.52 15.21
N LEU A 134 24.61 -0.37 14.90
CA LEU A 134 23.22 0.01 14.72
C LEU A 134 22.67 0.78 15.93
N ASP A 135 22.95 0.33 17.15
CA ASP A 135 22.47 0.96 18.39
C ASP A 135 22.94 2.41 18.49
N TYR A 136 24.21 2.70 18.18
CA TYR A 136 24.74 4.07 18.17
C TYR A 136 24.07 4.94 17.11
N TYR A 137 23.72 4.35 15.97
CA TYR A 137 22.99 5.07 14.92
C TYR A 137 21.55 5.36 15.34
N LEU A 138 20.84 4.39 15.91
CA LEU A 138 19.48 4.57 16.41
C LEU A 138 19.42 5.66 17.49
N ASP A 139 20.36 5.65 18.43
CA ASP A 139 20.48 6.70 19.44
C ASP A 139 20.72 8.08 18.80
N ALA A 140 21.61 8.16 17.81
CA ALA A 140 21.95 9.43 17.15
C ALA A 140 20.75 10.02 16.37
N VAL A 141 19.87 9.18 15.78
CA VAL A 141 18.67 9.63 15.07
C VAL A 141 17.44 9.74 16.00
N GLY A 142 17.56 9.30 17.25
CA GLY A 142 16.51 9.37 18.27
C GLY A 142 15.37 8.37 18.03
N VAL A 143 15.72 7.17 17.57
CA VAL A 143 14.76 6.07 17.35
C VAL A 143 15.06 4.95 18.35
N PRO A 144 14.10 4.52 19.20
CA PRO A 144 14.36 3.60 20.32
C PRO A 144 14.70 2.17 19.87
N GLU A 145 14.20 1.75 18.71
CA GLU A 145 14.44 0.44 18.14
C GLU A 145 14.36 0.51 16.60
N TYR A 146 14.84 -0.53 15.93
CA TYR A 146 14.82 -0.58 14.47
C TYR A 146 13.39 -0.70 13.96
N ASP A 147 12.82 0.42 13.54
CA ASP A 147 11.53 0.56 12.89
C ASP A 147 11.71 1.38 11.60
N PRO A 148 11.52 0.79 10.42
CA PRO A 148 11.66 1.50 9.15
C PRO A 148 10.77 2.74 9.02
N VAL A 149 9.55 2.71 9.57
CA VAL A 149 8.64 3.86 9.54
C VAL A 149 9.23 5.02 10.31
N LEU A 150 9.65 4.77 11.57
CA LEU A 150 10.25 5.81 12.43
C LEU A 150 11.59 6.30 11.86
N LEU A 151 12.41 5.39 11.33
CA LEU A 151 13.68 5.74 10.71
C LEU A 151 13.49 6.66 9.51
N VAL A 152 12.58 6.32 8.59
CA VAL A 152 12.28 7.15 7.43
C VAL A 152 11.70 8.50 7.85
N GLU A 153 10.86 8.57 8.86
CA GLU A 153 10.36 9.83 9.42
C GLU A 153 11.48 10.75 9.93
N LYS A 154 12.55 10.19 10.48
CA LYS A 154 13.71 10.95 10.99
C LYS A 154 14.73 11.31 9.91
N THR A 155 14.95 10.40 8.97
CA THR A 155 16.02 10.52 7.97
C THR A 155 15.52 10.94 6.59
N GLN A 156 14.20 11.00 6.40
CA GLN A 156 13.56 11.16 5.09
C GLN A 156 13.93 10.05 4.10
N GLY A 157 14.40 8.89 4.60
CA GLY A 157 14.87 7.81 3.77
C GLY A 157 16.05 8.18 2.86
N ARG A 158 16.84 9.22 3.22
CA ARG A 158 18.02 9.65 2.45
C ARG A 158 19.15 8.66 2.64
N MET A 159 19.77 8.27 1.53
CA MET A 159 20.91 7.37 1.48
C MET A 159 22.09 8.05 0.78
N ALA A 160 23.30 7.57 1.06
CA ALA A 160 24.52 8.15 0.49
C ALA A 160 24.72 7.74 -0.99
N GLU A 161 24.04 6.68 -1.42
CA GLU A 161 24.22 6.04 -2.71
C GLU A 161 23.39 6.67 -3.83
N ASP A 162 22.35 7.48 -3.47
CA ASP A 162 21.45 8.08 -4.45
C ASP A 162 20.98 9.48 -4.02
N HIS A 163 20.16 10.14 -4.87
CA HIS A 163 19.57 11.44 -4.59
C HIS A 163 18.09 11.33 -4.16
N LYS A 164 17.63 10.11 -3.86
CA LYS A 164 16.23 9.83 -3.56
C LYS A 164 15.91 10.09 -2.09
N TRP A 165 14.69 10.61 -1.85
CA TRP A 165 14.25 10.94 -0.50
C TRP A 165 12.71 11.01 -0.41
N LEU A 166 12.20 11.06 0.81
CA LEU A 166 10.79 11.09 1.14
C LEU A 166 10.42 12.35 1.92
N GLU A 167 9.42 13.08 1.45
CA GLU A 167 8.70 14.06 2.24
C GLU A 167 7.49 13.37 2.88
N ILE A 168 7.31 13.55 4.20
CA ILE A 168 6.22 12.94 4.97
C ILE A 168 5.28 14.05 5.46
N ILE A 169 3.97 13.89 5.18
CA ILE A 169 2.92 14.87 5.48
C ILE A 169 1.82 14.25 6.35
#